data_27fc557741e8a0b704ea20423d0edb8b
#
_entry.id   27fc557741e8a0b704ea20423d0edb8b
#
_cell.length_a   1.000
_cell.length_b   1.000
_cell.length_c   1.000
_cell.angle_alpha   90.00
_cell.angle_beta   90.00
_cell.angle_gamma   90.00
#
_symmetry.space_group_name_H-M   'P 1'
#
loop_
_entity.id
_entity.type
_entity.pdbx_description
1 polymer ?
#
loop_
_entity_poly.entity_id
_entity_poly.type
_entity_poly.pdbx_seq_one_letter_code
_entity_poly.pdbx_strand_id
1 'polypeptide(L)'
;MTAGPGRQRTRGPLVDATGAGGVWRDPSARHRPPLLVPSVTELAELADDLLDQARDDETRRAARSVLSLPDLRATVIALAAEAELPENEPKGGASLQVLVGRLLLRTAGKELVVEAGEIVAIPAQRHGIRAEVDSALLLTVPIT
;
A
#
# COMPACT_ATOMS: atom_id res chain seq x y z
N MET A 1 1.48 3.68 -22.32
CA MET A 1 1.45 3.27 -21.87
C MET A 1 0.88 2.77 -21.32
N THR A 2 0.62 2.47 -21.18
CA THR A 2 0.10 2.13 -20.68
C THR A 2 0.03 1.41 -19.90
N ALA A 3 0.14 1.47 -19.27
CA ALA A 3 0.25 0.74 -18.34
C ALA A 3 -0.93 0.55 -17.66
N GLY A 4 -1.45 -0.40 -17.46
CA GLY A 4 -2.64 -0.56 -16.72
C GLY A 4 -2.35 -0.41 -15.29
N PRO A 5 -3.38 -0.24 -14.54
CA PRO A 5 -3.26 -0.09 -13.14
C PRO A 5 -2.63 -1.30 -12.59
N GLY A 6 -1.81 -1.12 -11.65
CA GLY A 6 -1.19 -2.21 -11.01
C GLY A 6 -0.33 -3.04 -11.92
N ARG A 7 0.19 -2.45 -12.94
CA ARG A 7 1.03 -3.19 -13.80
C ARG A 7 2.10 -3.85 -12.97
N GLN A 8 2.24 -5.12 -13.07
CA GLN A 8 3.21 -5.87 -12.33
C GLN A 8 4.13 -6.59 -13.28
N ARG A 9 5.38 -6.61 -12.94
CA ARG A 9 6.35 -7.34 -13.70
C ARG A 9 6.83 -8.51 -12.89
N THR A 10 6.82 -9.65 -13.47
CA THR A 10 7.29 -10.84 -12.79
C THR A 10 8.76 -10.97 -13.07
N ARG A 11 9.52 -11.12 -12.01
CA ARG A 11 10.91 -11.22 -12.14
C ARG A 11 11.23 -12.64 -12.28
N GLY A 12 11.01 -13.25 -12.95
CA GLY A 12 11.32 -14.46 -13.18
C GLY A 12 12.01 -15.27 -12.30
N PRO A 13 12.28 -16.30 -12.71
CA PRO A 13 12.76 -17.23 -11.88
C PRO A 13 13.94 -16.95 -11.28
N LEU A 14 14.36 -15.99 -11.65
CA LEU A 14 15.40 -15.65 -11.12
C LEU A 14 15.38 -15.84 -9.87
N VAL A 15 14.56 -15.73 -9.62
CA VAL A 15 14.52 -15.75 -8.48
C VAL A 15 14.62 -16.92 -8.00
N ASP A 16 14.63 -17.57 -8.63
CA ASP A 16 14.59 -18.61 -8.08
C ASP A 16 15.63 -18.90 -7.83
N ALA A 17 16.12 -18.40 -8.05
CA ALA A 17 16.98 -18.67 -7.79
C ALA A 17 17.28 -18.50 -6.79
N THR A 18 17.16 -18.24 -6.57
CA THR A 18 17.30 -18.00 -5.83
C THR A 18 17.61 -18.59 -5.30
N GLY A 19 18.03 -18.69 -5.53
CA GLY A 19 18.25 -19.11 -5.26
C GLY A 19 17.88 -19.63 -4.96
N ALA A 20 17.97 -19.37 -4.88
CA ALA A 20 17.47 -19.83 -4.44
C ALA A 20 16.61 -20.28 -4.65
N GLY A 21 16.62 -20.17 -5.13
CA GLY A 21 15.63 -20.53 -5.46
C GLY A 21 15.04 -21.45 -4.70
N GLY A 22 15.52 -22.16 -4.30
CA GLY A 22 14.91 -23.09 -3.59
C GLY A 22 14.23 -22.66 -2.41
N VAL A 23 14.52 -21.51 -2.00
CA VAL A 23 13.93 -21.04 -0.84
C VAL A 23 12.44 -21.09 -0.89
N TRP A 24 11.89 -20.91 -2.01
CA TRP A 24 10.49 -20.86 -2.12
C TRP A 24 9.85 -22.19 -2.24
N ARG A 25 10.63 -23.22 -2.34
CA ARG A 25 10.07 -24.43 -2.56
C ARG A 25 9.97 -25.21 -1.36
N ASP A 26 9.00 -25.05 -0.62
CA ASP A 26 8.70 -25.80 0.55
C ASP A 26 8.13 -27.12 0.08
N PRO A 27 8.69 -28.20 0.44
CA PRO A 27 8.19 -29.48 -0.03
C PRO A 27 6.75 -29.74 0.36
N SER A 28 6.29 -29.14 1.42
CA SER A 28 4.92 -29.37 1.82
C SER A 28 3.98 -28.46 1.08
N ALA A 29 4.51 -27.63 0.25
CA ALA A 29 3.68 -26.66 -0.43
C ALA A 29 2.70 -27.26 -1.40
N ARG A 30 2.83 -28.50 -1.74
CA ARG A 30 1.90 -29.06 -2.69
C ARG A 30 0.47 -29.04 -2.16
N HIS A 31 0.31 -28.84 -0.88
CA HIS A 31 -1.03 -28.74 -0.33
C HIS A 31 -1.47 -27.32 -0.17
N ARG A 32 -0.73 -26.38 -0.67
CA ARG A 32 -1.05 -25.00 -0.53
C ARG A 32 -1.28 -24.39 -1.86
N PRO A 33 -1.79 -23.19 -1.90
CA PRO A 33 -1.90 -22.49 -3.16
C PRO A 33 -0.53 -22.39 -3.79
N PRO A 34 -0.46 -22.17 -5.06
CA PRO A 34 0.82 -22.00 -5.73
C PRO A 34 1.67 -20.98 -5.02
N LEU A 35 2.95 -21.18 -5.01
CA LEU A 35 3.85 -20.25 -4.41
C LEU A 35 3.73 -18.91 -5.11
N LEU A 36 3.88 -17.86 -4.33
CA LEU A 36 3.88 -16.55 -4.92
C LEU A 36 5.14 -16.35 -5.72
N VAL A 37 4.98 -15.81 -6.90
CA VAL A 37 6.11 -15.46 -7.72
C VAL A 37 6.41 -14.00 -7.42
N PRO A 38 7.63 -13.66 -7.04
CA PRO A 38 7.92 -12.26 -6.77
C PRO A 38 7.57 -11.41 -7.98
N SER A 39 6.90 -10.34 -7.75
CA SER A 39 6.53 -9.44 -8.82
C SER A 39 6.79 -8.02 -8.39
N VAL A 40 6.88 -7.14 -9.35
CA VAL A 40 7.22 -5.75 -9.09
C VAL A 40 6.03 -4.89 -9.47
N THR A 41 5.66 -3.99 -8.59
CA THR A 41 4.58 -3.06 -8.86
C THR A 41 5.16 -1.67 -9.00
N GLU A 42 4.79 -0.99 -10.07
CA GLU A 42 5.21 0.39 -10.28
C GLU A 42 4.28 1.28 -9.47
N LEU A 43 4.75 1.75 -8.36
CA LEU A 43 3.88 2.48 -7.45
C LEU A 43 3.40 3.81 -8.01
N ALA A 44 4.24 4.49 -8.76
CA ALA A 44 3.83 5.78 -9.29
C ALA A 44 2.69 5.64 -10.30
N GLU A 45 2.77 4.65 -11.15
CA GLU A 45 1.70 4.41 -12.11
C GLU A 45 0.42 3.98 -11.42
N LEU A 46 0.56 3.10 -10.45
CA LEU A 46 -0.61 2.65 -9.72
C LEU A 46 -1.26 3.78 -8.96
N ALA A 47 -0.47 4.66 -8.39
CA ALA A 47 -1.01 5.81 -7.67
C ALA A 47 -1.81 6.69 -8.61
N ASP A 48 -1.31 6.94 -9.81
CA ASP A 48 -2.03 7.76 -10.76
C ASP A 48 -3.34 7.11 -11.17
N ASP A 49 -3.31 5.81 -11.45
CA ASP A 49 -4.51 5.10 -11.85
C ASP A 49 -5.55 5.09 -10.73
N LEU A 50 -5.11 4.88 -9.51
CA LEU A 50 -6.04 4.87 -8.40
C LEU A 50 -6.59 6.27 -8.12
N LEU A 51 -5.81 7.30 -8.35
CA LEU A 51 -6.32 8.65 -8.19
C LEU A 51 -7.42 8.94 -9.20
N ASP A 52 -7.27 8.48 -10.43
CA ASP A 52 -8.33 8.64 -11.40
C ASP A 52 -9.59 7.94 -10.93
N GLN A 53 -9.46 6.73 -10.39
CA GLN A 53 -10.61 6.02 -9.87
C GLN A 53 -11.22 6.75 -8.67
N ALA A 54 -10.38 7.27 -7.79
CA ALA A 54 -10.88 7.93 -6.59
C ALA A 54 -11.68 9.19 -6.94
N ARG A 55 -11.24 9.91 -7.94
CA ARG A 55 -11.95 11.13 -8.35
C ARG A 55 -13.35 10.83 -8.82
N ASP A 56 -13.55 9.66 -9.42
CA ASP A 56 -14.86 9.31 -9.96
C ASP A 56 -15.70 8.49 -9.00
N ASP A 57 -15.16 8.10 -7.88
CA ASP A 57 -15.88 7.26 -6.93
C ASP A 57 -16.66 8.13 -5.94
N GLU A 58 -17.80 7.63 -5.51
CA GLU A 58 -18.60 8.38 -4.54
C GLU A 58 -17.86 8.57 -3.24
N THR A 59 -17.05 7.62 -2.85
CA THR A 59 -16.29 7.73 -1.61
C THR A 59 -15.07 8.59 -1.79
N ARG A 60 -14.72 8.92 -3.01
CA ARG A 60 -13.54 9.70 -3.34
C ARG A 60 -12.26 8.96 -2.92
N ARG A 61 -12.33 7.64 -2.88
CA ARG A 61 -11.20 6.81 -2.47
C ARG A 61 -11.08 5.60 -3.39
N ALA A 62 -9.87 5.11 -3.53
CA ALA A 62 -9.61 3.86 -4.24
C ALA A 62 -8.38 3.23 -3.61
N ALA A 63 -8.31 1.92 -3.61
CA ALA A 63 -7.20 1.25 -2.95
C ALA A 63 -6.89 -0.06 -3.64
N ARG A 64 -5.64 -0.49 -3.52
CA ARG A 64 -5.23 -1.80 -4.01
C ARG A 64 -4.09 -2.33 -3.17
N SER A 65 -4.19 -3.57 -2.73
CA SER A 65 -3.09 -4.21 -2.02
C SER A 65 -2.00 -4.56 -3.00
N VAL A 66 -0.77 -4.21 -2.68
CA VAL A 66 0.37 -4.50 -3.53
C VAL A 66 1.27 -5.54 -2.90
N LEU A 67 1.12 -5.80 -1.63
CA LEU A 67 1.90 -6.79 -0.93
C LEU A 67 0.98 -7.48 0.04
N SER A 68 0.85 -8.79 -0.09
CA SER A 68 -0.05 -9.54 0.77
C SER A 68 0.66 -10.80 1.21
N LEU A 69 1.33 -10.70 2.33
CA LEU A 69 2.08 -11.82 2.91
C LEU A 69 1.33 -12.29 4.15
N PRO A 70 1.70 -13.44 4.68
CA PRO A 70 0.98 -13.94 5.86
C PRO A 70 1.04 -12.99 7.05
N ASP A 71 2.09 -12.21 7.17
CA ASP A 71 2.24 -11.34 8.33
C ASP A 71 2.43 -9.88 7.96
N LEU A 72 2.26 -9.51 6.71
CA LEU A 72 2.50 -8.13 6.31
C LEU A 72 1.65 -7.78 5.10
N ARG A 73 1.03 -6.63 5.15
CA ARG A 73 0.23 -6.15 4.01
C ARG A 73 0.60 -4.71 3.70
N ALA A 74 0.77 -4.42 2.42
CA ALA A 74 0.98 -3.06 1.98
C ALA A 74 -0.09 -2.72 0.95
N THR A 75 -0.70 -1.55 1.11
CA THR A 75 -1.81 -1.13 0.27
C THR A 75 -1.56 0.29 -0.22
N VAL A 76 -1.76 0.50 -1.50
CA VAL A 76 -1.75 1.86 -2.04
C VAL A 76 -3.17 2.38 -1.96
N ILE A 77 -3.34 3.53 -1.36
CA ILE A 77 -4.64 4.15 -1.19
C ILE A 77 -4.60 5.53 -1.82
N ALA A 78 -5.54 5.80 -2.70
CA ALA A 78 -5.67 7.11 -3.32
C ALA A 78 -6.86 7.82 -2.71
N LEU A 79 -6.66 9.08 -2.40
CA LEU A 79 -7.70 9.93 -1.81
C LEU A 79 -7.79 11.19 -2.65
N ALA A 80 -8.94 11.45 -3.20
CA ALA A 80 -9.15 12.72 -3.88
C ALA A 80 -9.17 13.81 -2.81
N ALA A 81 -8.93 15.05 -3.23
CA ALA A 81 -8.85 16.16 -2.29
C ALA A 81 -10.05 16.16 -1.34
N GLU A 82 -9.78 16.37 -0.08
CA GLU A 82 -10.75 16.44 1.01
C GLU A 82 -11.28 15.08 1.45
N ALA A 83 -10.92 14.01 0.78
CA ALA A 83 -11.38 12.70 1.20
C ALA A 83 -10.65 12.26 2.47
N GLU A 84 -11.32 11.46 3.26
CA GLU A 84 -10.76 10.99 4.52
C GLU A 84 -10.85 9.49 4.61
N LEU A 85 -9.91 8.90 5.31
CA LEU A 85 -10.05 7.53 5.73
C LEU A 85 -10.70 7.54 7.10
N PRO A 86 -11.58 6.59 7.38
CA PRO A 86 -12.21 6.56 8.69
C PRO A 86 -11.16 6.40 9.77
N GLU A 87 -11.44 6.92 10.93
CA GLU A 87 -10.54 6.76 12.06
C GLU A 87 -10.41 5.28 12.39
N ASN A 88 -9.23 4.92 12.75
CA ASN A 88 -8.92 3.54 13.01
C ASN A 88 -7.93 3.44 14.15
N GLU A 89 -8.00 2.32 14.87
CA GLU A 89 -7.09 2.07 15.97
C GLU A 89 -6.43 0.74 15.70
N PRO A 90 -5.31 0.73 15.01
CA PRO A 90 -4.70 -0.53 14.61
C PRO A 90 -4.13 -1.26 15.81
N LYS A 91 -4.02 -2.57 15.67
CA LYS A 91 -3.49 -3.38 16.76
C LYS A 91 -2.00 -3.23 16.90
N GLY A 92 -1.33 -2.79 15.90
CA GLY A 92 0.11 -2.60 15.94
C GLY A 92 0.45 -1.36 15.17
N GLY A 93 1.72 -1.04 15.14
CA GLY A 93 2.15 0.12 14.39
C GLY A 93 2.03 -0.11 12.90
N ALA A 94 2.09 0.95 12.15
CA ALA A 94 2.03 0.91 10.71
C ALA A 94 2.99 1.95 10.17
N SER A 95 3.35 1.83 8.90
CA SER A 95 4.10 2.90 8.27
C SER A 95 3.25 3.48 7.15
N LEU A 96 3.34 4.77 6.99
CA LEU A 96 2.63 5.48 5.95
C LEU A 96 3.63 6.29 5.16
N GLN A 97 3.67 6.07 3.87
CA GLN A 97 4.54 6.82 2.99
C GLN A 97 3.67 7.52 1.96
N VAL A 98 3.87 8.82 1.78
CA VAL A 98 3.10 9.57 0.80
C VAL A 98 3.80 9.47 -0.53
N LEU A 99 3.07 9.03 -1.54
CA LEU A 99 3.60 8.88 -2.89
C LEU A 99 3.34 10.12 -3.73
N VAL A 100 2.17 10.71 -3.54
CA VAL A 100 1.76 11.89 -4.29
C VAL A 100 0.94 12.75 -3.35
N GLY A 101 1.10 14.05 -3.42
CA GLY A 101 0.23 14.98 -2.72
C GLY A 101 0.64 15.27 -1.30
N ARG A 102 -0.35 15.53 -0.47
CA ARG A 102 -0.13 15.95 0.91
C ARG A 102 -1.28 15.48 1.79
N LEU A 103 -0.93 14.83 2.87
CA LEU A 103 -1.91 14.28 3.79
C LEU A 103 -1.81 14.97 5.14
N LEU A 104 -2.95 15.00 5.81
CA LEU A 104 -3.01 15.45 7.19
C LEU A 104 -3.28 14.23 8.04
N LEU A 105 -2.37 13.93 8.95
CA LEU A 105 -2.51 12.79 9.86
C LEU A 105 -2.85 13.34 11.24
N ARG A 106 -3.95 12.86 11.79
CA ARG A 106 -4.36 13.26 13.14
C ARG A 106 -4.20 12.09 14.06
N THR A 107 -3.46 12.30 15.14
CA THR A 107 -3.27 11.26 16.13
C THR A 107 -2.88 11.91 17.45
N ALA A 108 -3.37 11.38 18.54
CA ALA A 108 -3.03 11.84 19.88
C ALA A 108 -3.24 13.35 20.03
N GLY A 109 -4.28 13.87 19.42
CA GLY A 109 -4.59 15.28 19.55
C GLY A 109 -3.69 16.19 18.74
N LYS A 110 -2.85 15.63 17.89
CA LYS A 110 -1.93 16.41 17.07
C LYS A 110 -2.22 16.20 15.62
N GLU A 111 -1.81 17.13 14.80
CA GLU A 111 -1.93 17.02 13.37
C GLU A 111 -0.56 17.13 12.76
N LEU A 112 -0.26 16.22 11.84
CA LEU A 112 1.00 16.23 11.12
C LEU A 112 0.71 16.31 9.64
N VAL A 113 1.48 17.12 8.94
CA VAL A 113 1.39 17.18 7.49
C VAL A 113 2.49 16.29 6.94
N VAL A 114 2.12 15.38 6.05
CA VAL A 114 3.07 14.46 5.44
C VAL A 114 2.98 14.66 3.94
N GLU A 115 4.11 14.90 3.30
CA GLU A 115 4.13 15.25 1.89
C GLU A 115 4.81 14.16 1.05
N ALA A 116 4.61 14.26 -0.24
CA ALA A 116 5.15 13.27 -1.16
C ALA A 116 6.63 13.02 -0.88
N GLY A 117 7.01 11.77 -0.83
CA GLY A 117 8.37 11.38 -0.55
C GLY A 117 8.68 11.21 0.92
N GLU A 118 7.74 11.53 1.80
CA GLU A 118 7.96 11.40 3.23
C GLU A 118 7.28 10.17 3.78
N ILE A 119 7.80 9.67 4.87
CA ILE A 119 7.26 8.50 5.54
C ILE A 119 7.10 8.81 7.02
N VAL A 120 6.07 8.29 7.61
CA VAL A 120 5.82 8.49 9.03
C VAL A 120 5.37 7.18 9.65
N ALA A 121 5.73 6.97 10.91
CA ALA A 121 5.27 5.81 11.64
C ALA A 121 3.93 6.17 12.30
N ILE A 122 2.99 5.24 12.25
CA ILE A 122 1.72 5.41 12.91
C ILE A 122 1.70 4.42 14.06
N PRO A 123 1.78 4.90 15.29
CA PRO A 123 1.74 3.99 16.42
C PRO A 123 0.36 3.36 16.57
N ALA A 124 0.26 2.36 17.42
CA ALA A 124 -1.00 1.66 17.63
C ALA A 124 -1.94 2.55 18.44
N GLN A 125 -2.39 3.61 17.84
CA GLN A 125 -3.28 4.57 18.45
C GLN A 125 -4.33 4.97 17.43
N ARG A 126 -5.44 5.49 17.93
CA ARG A 126 -6.48 5.95 17.04
C ARG A 126 -5.97 7.10 16.20
N HIS A 127 -6.24 7.06 14.93
CA HIS A 127 -5.74 8.06 14.02
C HIS A 127 -6.70 8.25 12.85
N GLY A 128 -6.61 9.41 12.20
CA GLY A 128 -7.37 9.71 11.01
C GLY A 128 -6.46 10.31 9.96
N ILE A 129 -6.80 10.11 8.71
CA ILE A 129 -6.01 10.59 7.58
C ILE A 129 -6.94 11.33 6.64
N ARG A 130 -6.52 12.52 6.22
CA ARG A 130 -7.31 13.31 5.29
C ARG A 130 -6.39 13.86 4.22
N ALA A 131 -6.85 13.84 2.99
CA ALA A 131 -6.07 14.38 1.89
C ALA A 131 -6.34 15.87 1.75
N GLU A 132 -5.29 16.67 1.75
CA GLU A 132 -5.45 18.10 1.54
C GLU A 132 -5.51 18.42 0.05
N VAL A 133 -4.89 17.59 -0.75
CA VAL A 133 -4.97 17.67 -2.20
C VAL A 133 -5.10 16.22 -2.66
N ASP A 134 -5.32 16.01 -3.95
CA ASP A 134 -5.34 14.65 -4.46
C ASP A 134 -4.05 13.96 -4.04
N SER A 135 -4.14 12.85 -3.37
CA SER A 135 -2.99 12.22 -2.76
C SER A 135 -3.06 10.70 -2.87
N ALA A 136 -1.89 10.09 -2.82
CA ALA A 136 -1.81 8.64 -2.76
C ALA A 136 -0.74 8.27 -1.75
N LEU A 137 -1.01 7.22 -1.02
CA LEU A 137 -0.12 6.79 0.05
C LEU A 137 0.08 5.29 0.00
N LEU A 138 1.16 4.85 0.59
CA LEU A 138 1.43 3.42 0.78
C LEU A 138 1.34 3.15 2.27
N LEU A 139 0.40 2.32 2.65
CA LEU A 139 0.21 1.98 4.04
C LEU A 139 0.66 0.54 4.24
N THR A 140 1.60 0.33 5.14
CA THR A 140 2.12 -0.99 5.43
C THR A 140 1.80 -1.35 6.86
N VAL A 141 1.12 -2.47 7.04
CA VAL A 141 0.66 -2.89 8.35
C VAL A 141 1.02 -4.35 8.59
N PRO A 142 1.29 -4.71 9.84
CA PRO A 142 1.47 -6.11 10.18
C PRO A 142 0.09 -6.77 10.25
N ILE A 143 0.07 -8.04 9.96
CA ILE A 143 -1.14 -8.83 10.06
C ILE A 143 -0.86 -9.94 11.04
N THR A 144 -1.60 -9.99 12.11
CA THR A 144 -1.33 -11.04 13.09
C THR A 144 -2.58 -11.80 13.40
#